data_e231a427173499c2529ca8fd64e32697
#
_entry.id   e231a427173499c2529ca8fd64e32697
#
_cell.length_a   1.000
_cell.length_b   1.000
_cell.length_c   1.000
_cell.angle_alpha   90.00
_cell.angle_beta   90.00
_cell.angle_gamma   90.00
#
_symmetry.space_group_name_H-M   'P 1'
#
loop_
_entity.id
_entity.type
_entity.pdbx_description
1 polymer ?
#
loop_
_entity_poly.entity_id
_entity_poly.type
_entity_poly.pdbx_seq_one_letter_code
_entity_poly.pdbx_strand_id
1 'polypeptide(L)'
;LVWDQECQGLHVFITPLTGSVSATTQHWFWEARTKSWWPQLFGATTLQPYSAALLEGLTPSDRKVAIGCDDGYVRVFDKTASNDDGTAIESDVLIGPIFAPDTPAEQRISSLHAIVANIGAGCRYTLYASDNPESLGTAVASGDLVAGYNDRVPARARGGYIWIKLENATGGGQWALESLHAELHLAGRRRDR
;
A
#
# COMPACT_ATOMS: atom_id res chain seq x y z
N LEU A 1 13.68 -1.23 -17.54
CA LEU A 1 12.42 -1.96 -17.64
C LEU A 1 12.70 -3.46 -17.66
N VAL A 2 11.97 -4.23 -16.89
CA VAL A 2 12.09 -5.70 -16.89
C VAL A 2 10.71 -6.33 -16.66
N TRP A 3 10.41 -7.37 -17.45
CA TRP A 3 9.17 -8.13 -17.30
C TRP A 3 9.32 -9.17 -16.20
N ASP A 4 8.42 -9.16 -15.23
CA ASP A 4 8.32 -10.17 -14.20
C ASP A 4 7.26 -11.20 -14.60
N GLN A 5 7.70 -12.41 -14.93
CA GLN A 5 6.82 -13.47 -15.36
C GLN A 5 6.03 -14.07 -14.19
N GLU A 6 6.59 -14.07 -12.99
CA GLU A 6 5.94 -14.61 -11.79
C GLU A 6 4.79 -13.72 -11.32
N CYS A 7 5.02 -12.40 -11.31
CA CYS A 7 4.01 -11.40 -10.94
C CYS A 7 3.16 -10.92 -12.13
N GLN A 8 3.46 -11.38 -13.36
CA GLN A 8 2.76 -10.99 -14.59
C GLN A 8 2.70 -9.46 -14.78
N GLY A 9 3.84 -8.80 -14.66
CA GLY A 9 3.90 -7.36 -14.74
C GLY A 9 5.26 -6.82 -15.19
N LEU A 10 5.32 -5.52 -15.32
CA LEU A 10 6.50 -4.80 -15.79
C LEU A 10 7.03 -3.89 -14.68
N HIS A 11 8.25 -4.12 -14.25
CA HIS A 11 8.97 -3.19 -13.39
C HIS A 11 9.55 -2.03 -14.20
N VAL A 12 9.30 -0.82 -13.73
CA VAL A 12 9.79 0.43 -14.31
C VAL A 12 10.63 1.14 -13.26
N PHE A 13 11.94 0.98 -13.38
CA PHE A 13 12.88 1.65 -12.49
C PHE A 13 13.25 3.02 -13.05
N ILE A 14 13.16 4.04 -12.21
CA ILE A 14 13.42 5.44 -12.54
C ILE A 14 14.47 5.95 -11.56
N THR A 15 15.73 5.59 -11.81
CA THR A 15 16.85 6.06 -10.98
C THR A 15 17.59 7.14 -11.74
N PRO A 16 17.74 8.36 -11.18
CA PRO A 16 18.50 9.41 -11.83
C PRO A 16 19.97 9.02 -11.95
N LEU A 17 20.55 9.20 -13.15
CA LEU A 17 21.96 8.94 -13.39
C LEU A 17 22.88 10.03 -12.82
N THR A 18 22.32 11.21 -12.56
CA THR A 18 23.05 12.36 -12.01
C THR A 18 22.20 13.02 -10.93
N GLY A 19 22.85 13.46 -9.86
CA GLY A 19 22.17 14.07 -8.70
C GLY A 19 22.10 13.12 -7.51
N SER A 20 21.42 13.57 -6.46
CA SER A 20 21.25 12.78 -5.25
C SER A 20 20.11 11.77 -5.44
N VAL A 21 20.43 10.51 -5.33
CA VAL A 21 19.44 9.44 -5.22
C VAL A 21 18.85 9.46 -3.82
N SER A 22 17.55 9.29 -3.71
CA SER A 22 16.84 9.28 -2.44
C SER A 22 16.21 7.91 -2.17
N ALA A 23 16.13 7.51 -0.90
CA ALA A 23 15.35 6.36 -0.50
C ALA A 23 13.86 6.47 -0.86
N THR A 24 13.39 7.70 -1.13
CA THR A 24 12.02 8.00 -1.56
C THR A 24 11.87 8.09 -3.08
N THR A 25 12.90 7.74 -3.86
CA THR A 25 12.79 7.67 -5.33
C THR A 25 11.75 6.63 -5.70
N GLN A 26 10.72 7.07 -6.40
CA GLN A 26 9.58 6.24 -6.73
C GLN A 26 9.81 5.48 -8.03
N HIS A 27 9.65 4.18 -7.95
CA HIS A 27 9.61 3.26 -9.08
C HIS A 27 8.18 2.74 -9.28
N TRP A 28 7.93 2.02 -10.35
CA TRP A 28 6.59 1.58 -10.67
C TRP A 28 6.57 0.10 -11.07
N PHE A 29 5.49 -0.57 -10.68
CA PHE A 29 5.15 -1.88 -11.19
C PHE A 29 3.79 -1.79 -11.90
N TRP A 30 3.76 -2.20 -13.15
CA TRP A 30 2.52 -2.33 -13.91
C TRP A 30 2.05 -3.78 -13.92
N GLU A 31 0.90 -4.04 -13.35
CA GLU A 31 0.29 -5.36 -13.34
C GLU A 31 -0.57 -5.57 -14.59
N ALA A 32 -0.27 -6.59 -15.39
CA ALA A 32 -0.94 -6.84 -16.67
C ALA A 32 -2.37 -7.31 -16.51
N ARG A 33 -2.68 -8.04 -15.44
CA ARG A 33 -4.00 -8.61 -15.19
C ARG A 33 -5.04 -7.54 -14.86
N THR A 34 -4.72 -6.64 -13.96
CA THR A 34 -5.60 -5.56 -13.50
C THR A 34 -5.40 -4.26 -14.28
N LYS A 35 -4.32 -4.17 -15.09
CA LYS A 35 -3.88 -2.98 -15.81
C LYS A 35 -3.65 -1.78 -14.91
N SER A 36 -3.25 -2.04 -13.68
CA SER A 36 -2.99 -1.02 -12.65
C SER A 36 -1.50 -0.76 -12.46
N TRP A 37 -1.19 0.44 -11.96
CA TRP A 37 0.15 0.88 -11.62
C TRP A 37 0.29 0.90 -10.09
N TRP A 38 1.36 0.29 -9.62
CA TRP A 38 1.71 0.23 -8.21
C TRP A 38 3.03 0.95 -7.98
N PRO A 39 3.09 1.93 -7.07
CA PRO A 39 4.36 2.53 -6.71
C PRO A 39 5.22 1.54 -5.94
N GLN A 40 6.53 1.55 -6.21
CA GLN A 40 7.52 0.77 -5.50
C GLN A 40 8.57 1.71 -4.93
N LEU A 41 8.93 1.51 -3.68
CA LEU A 41 9.99 2.23 -2.98
C LEU A 41 10.99 1.23 -2.42
N PHE A 42 12.26 1.56 -2.54
CA PHE A 42 13.34 0.82 -1.89
C PHE A 42 13.79 1.63 -0.67
N GLY A 43 13.76 1.02 0.51
CA GLY A 43 13.93 1.70 1.80
C GLY A 43 15.29 2.37 2.06
N ALA A 44 16.26 2.23 1.15
CA ALA A 44 17.56 2.88 1.26
C ALA A 44 18.07 3.39 -0.10
N THR A 45 18.95 4.39 -0.07
CA THR A 45 19.61 4.92 -1.29
C THR A 45 20.47 3.87 -1.95
N THR A 46 21.13 3.03 -1.20
CA THR A 46 22.01 1.95 -1.68
C THR A 46 21.27 0.85 -2.43
N LEU A 47 19.96 0.71 -2.22
CA LEU A 47 19.11 -0.29 -2.87
C LEU A 47 18.56 0.18 -4.22
N GLN A 48 18.81 1.42 -4.63
CA GLN A 48 18.23 1.97 -5.86
C GLN A 48 18.73 1.23 -7.09
N PRO A 49 17.83 0.77 -7.99
CA PRO A 49 18.20 -0.02 -9.16
C PRO A 49 18.79 0.85 -10.27
N TYR A 50 19.99 0.56 -10.72
CA TYR A 50 20.62 1.16 -11.89
C TYR A 50 20.56 0.26 -13.13
N SER A 51 20.43 -1.04 -12.92
CA SER A 51 20.23 -2.02 -13.98
C SER A 51 19.22 -3.07 -13.55
N ALA A 52 18.58 -3.72 -14.51
CA ALA A 52 17.69 -4.82 -14.25
C ALA A 52 17.74 -5.84 -15.37
N ALA A 53 17.65 -7.11 -15.03
CA ALA A 53 17.63 -8.22 -15.96
C ALA A 53 16.74 -9.35 -15.46
N LEU A 54 16.24 -10.16 -16.38
CA LEU A 54 15.60 -11.42 -16.05
C LEU A 54 16.67 -12.49 -15.95
N LEU A 55 16.78 -13.16 -14.81
CA LEU A 55 17.54 -14.38 -14.67
C LEU A 55 16.70 -15.53 -15.23
N GLU A 56 17.23 -16.16 -16.28
CA GLU A 56 16.59 -17.32 -16.88
C GLU A 56 16.82 -18.56 -16.02
N GLY A 57 15.76 -19.35 -15.83
CA GLY A 57 15.76 -20.59 -15.08
C GLY A 57 15.07 -21.73 -15.83
N LEU A 58 15.28 -22.95 -15.38
CA LEU A 58 14.70 -24.15 -16.00
C LEU A 58 13.20 -24.22 -15.79
N THR A 59 12.71 -23.70 -14.66
CA THR A 59 11.28 -23.65 -14.33
C THR A 59 10.81 -22.20 -14.23
N PRO A 60 9.51 -21.91 -14.38
CA PRO A 60 8.98 -20.56 -14.21
C PRO A 60 9.31 -19.93 -12.84
N SER A 61 9.38 -20.74 -11.78
CA SER A 61 9.73 -20.30 -10.43
C SER A 61 11.20 -19.90 -10.26
N ASP A 62 12.07 -20.39 -11.16
CA ASP A 62 13.49 -20.07 -11.14
C ASP A 62 13.80 -18.77 -11.91
N ARG A 63 12.81 -18.28 -12.67
CA ARG A 63 12.95 -17.02 -13.41
C ARG A 63 12.69 -15.87 -12.45
N LYS A 64 13.75 -15.14 -12.13
CA LYS A 64 13.71 -14.05 -11.16
C LYS A 64 14.16 -12.75 -11.79
N VAL A 65 13.56 -11.66 -11.38
CA VAL A 65 14.06 -10.33 -11.71
C VAL A 65 15.25 -10.02 -10.82
N ALA A 66 16.39 -9.73 -11.44
CA ALA A 66 17.58 -9.25 -10.75
C ALA A 66 17.76 -7.76 -11.00
N ILE A 67 18.22 -7.04 -10.00
CA ILE A 67 18.56 -5.62 -10.06
C ILE A 67 20.01 -5.42 -9.61
N GLY A 68 20.74 -4.60 -10.35
CA GLY A 68 22.04 -4.10 -9.93
C GLY A 68 21.85 -2.77 -9.24
N CYS A 69 22.27 -2.70 -7.97
CA CYS A 69 22.03 -1.56 -7.10
C CYS A 69 23.24 -0.62 -7.00
N ASP A 70 23.03 0.56 -6.41
CA ASP A 70 24.04 1.62 -6.26
C ASP A 70 25.27 1.19 -5.46
N ASP A 71 25.08 0.29 -4.51
CA ASP A 71 26.16 -0.27 -3.69
C ASP A 71 27.01 -1.33 -4.38
N GLY A 72 26.71 -1.62 -5.65
CA GLY A 72 27.42 -2.62 -6.46
C GLY A 72 26.98 -4.07 -6.25
N TYR A 73 25.97 -4.31 -5.41
CA TYR A 73 25.41 -5.64 -5.25
C TYR A 73 24.30 -5.92 -6.27
N VAL A 74 24.14 -7.19 -6.62
CA VAL A 74 23.01 -7.69 -7.39
C VAL A 74 22.02 -8.34 -6.42
N ARG A 75 20.79 -7.89 -6.48
CA ARG A 75 19.69 -8.42 -5.67
C ARG A 75 18.64 -9.05 -6.56
N VAL A 76 17.90 -10.00 -5.99
CA VAL A 76 16.86 -10.73 -6.71
C VAL A 76 15.53 -10.48 -6.02
N PHE A 77 14.50 -10.16 -6.80
CA PHE A 77 13.16 -10.06 -6.27
C PHE A 77 12.66 -11.40 -5.76
N ASP A 78 12.17 -11.42 -4.54
CA ASP A 78 11.51 -12.57 -3.94
C ASP A 78 10.20 -12.12 -3.32
N LYS A 79 9.09 -12.58 -3.88
CA LYS A 79 7.74 -12.23 -3.41
C LYS A 79 7.44 -12.74 -1.99
N THR A 80 8.27 -13.64 -1.47
CA THR A 80 8.15 -14.14 -0.09
C THR A 80 9.01 -13.37 0.90
N ALA A 81 9.85 -12.45 0.41
CA ALA A 81 10.68 -11.62 1.27
C ALA A 81 9.83 -10.72 2.17
N SER A 82 10.23 -10.61 3.41
CA SER A 82 9.64 -9.71 4.41
C SER A 82 10.52 -8.49 4.69
N ASN A 83 11.71 -8.47 4.13
CA ASN A 83 12.67 -7.38 4.29
C ASN A 83 13.52 -7.21 3.03
N ASP A 84 13.98 -5.97 2.84
CA ASP A 84 14.97 -5.59 1.86
C ASP A 84 16.30 -5.41 2.57
N ASP A 85 17.18 -6.41 2.45
CA ASP A 85 18.53 -6.39 3.02
C ASP A 85 18.57 -6.05 4.53
N GLY A 86 17.64 -6.63 5.29
CA GLY A 86 17.48 -6.42 6.73
C GLY A 86 16.53 -5.27 7.12
N THR A 87 16.06 -4.47 6.16
CA THR A 87 15.05 -3.43 6.38
C THR A 87 13.67 -4.01 6.09
N ALA A 88 12.76 -3.93 7.06
CA ALA A 88 11.40 -4.44 6.90
C ALA A 88 10.67 -3.76 5.74
N ILE A 89 10.01 -4.55 4.89
CA ILE A 89 9.18 -4.02 3.80
C ILE A 89 7.89 -3.47 4.40
N GLU A 90 7.64 -2.18 4.18
CA GLU A 90 6.40 -1.54 4.53
C GLU A 90 5.47 -1.48 3.32
N SER A 91 4.20 -1.76 3.53
CA SER A 91 3.18 -1.69 2.50
C SER A 91 1.92 -1.03 3.05
N ASP A 92 1.36 -0.11 2.27
CA ASP A 92 0.12 0.54 2.65
C ASP A 92 -0.76 0.86 1.44
N VAL A 93 -2.04 1.04 1.71
CA VAL A 93 -3.03 1.55 0.76
C VAL A 93 -3.90 2.60 1.43
N LEU A 94 -4.11 3.72 0.75
CA LEU A 94 -4.98 4.80 1.19
C LEU A 94 -6.23 4.82 0.32
N ILE A 95 -7.39 4.69 0.97
CA ILE A 95 -8.72 4.66 0.32
C ILE A 95 -9.46 5.93 0.71
N GLY A 96 -9.93 6.69 -0.28
CA GLY A 96 -10.67 7.92 -0.04
C GLY A 96 -10.36 9.04 -1.05
N PRO A 97 -10.91 10.24 -0.87
CA PRO A 97 -11.84 10.60 0.20
C PRO A 97 -13.22 9.96 0.06
N ILE A 98 -13.77 9.46 1.16
CA ILE A 98 -15.15 8.98 1.27
C ILE A 98 -15.99 10.17 1.71
N PHE A 99 -17.03 10.50 0.95
CA PHE A 99 -17.93 11.62 1.23
C PHE A 99 -19.32 11.39 0.63
N ALA A 100 -20.33 12.11 1.14
CA ALA A 100 -21.68 12.10 0.58
C ALA A 100 -21.77 13.18 -0.50
N PRO A 101 -21.88 12.82 -1.81
CA PRO A 101 -21.74 13.79 -2.91
C PRO A 101 -22.88 14.82 -2.96
N ASP A 102 -24.07 14.45 -2.52
CA ASP A 102 -25.30 15.25 -2.72
C ASP A 102 -25.67 16.13 -1.55
N THR A 103 -24.94 16.08 -0.44
CA THR A 103 -25.26 16.85 0.76
C THR A 103 -24.00 17.38 1.44
N PRO A 104 -23.98 18.66 1.85
CA PRO A 104 -22.93 19.21 2.70
C PRO A 104 -23.08 18.69 4.13
N ALA A 105 -23.05 17.37 4.30
CA ALA A 105 -23.21 16.73 5.58
C ALA A 105 -21.90 16.12 6.05
N GLU A 106 -21.66 16.19 7.34
CA GLU A 106 -20.62 15.36 7.95
C GLU A 106 -21.08 13.90 7.94
N GLN A 107 -20.12 13.02 7.73
CA GLN A 107 -20.32 11.59 7.78
C GLN A 107 -19.68 11.02 9.04
N ARG A 108 -20.20 9.89 9.45
CA ARG A 108 -19.66 9.11 10.55
C ARG A 108 -19.49 7.67 10.10
N ILE A 109 -18.29 7.13 10.27
CA ILE A 109 -18.06 5.68 10.26
C ILE A 109 -18.29 5.17 11.69
N SER A 110 -19.05 4.09 11.84
CA SER A 110 -19.30 3.42 13.11
C SER A 110 -18.52 2.13 13.26
N SER A 111 -18.37 1.38 12.18
CA SER A 111 -17.69 0.09 12.16
C SER A 111 -17.10 -0.21 10.79
N LEU A 112 -16.10 -1.09 10.78
CA LEU A 112 -15.55 -1.71 9.58
C LEU A 112 -15.88 -3.20 9.58
N HIS A 113 -16.12 -3.73 8.39
CA HIS A 113 -16.22 -5.16 8.12
C HIS A 113 -15.17 -5.47 7.05
N ALA A 114 -14.32 -6.44 7.30
CA ALA A 114 -13.24 -6.75 6.37
C ALA A 114 -12.98 -8.25 6.29
N ILE A 115 -12.57 -8.70 5.12
CA ILE A 115 -11.98 -10.02 4.93
C ILE A 115 -10.53 -9.79 4.55
N VAL A 116 -9.63 -10.21 5.43
CA VAL A 116 -8.18 -10.20 5.22
C VAL A 116 -7.75 -11.63 4.92
N ALA A 117 -7.01 -11.84 3.84
CA ALA A 117 -6.59 -13.17 3.44
C ALA A 117 -5.78 -13.87 4.56
N ASN A 118 -5.99 -15.16 4.71
CA ASN A 118 -5.34 -15.96 5.76
C ASN A 118 -3.91 -16.39 5.37
N ILE A 119 -3.12 -15.44 4.86
CA ILE A 119 -1.74 -15.65 4.43
C ILE A 119 -0.70 -14.94 5.29
N GLY A 120 -1.13 -14.18 6.30
CA GLY A 120 -0.23 -13.33 7.07
C GLY A 120 -0.75 -12.90 8.43
N ALA A 121 -0.12 -11.87 8.98
CA ALA A 121 -0.37 -11.37 10.33
C ALA A 121 -1.60 -10.45 10.47
N GLY A 122 -2.34 -10.22 9.38
CA GLY A 122 -3.37 -9.19 9.34
C GLY A 122 -2.81 -7.83 8.93
N CYS A 123 -3.63 -6.79 9.04
CA CYS A 123 -3.23 -5.42 8.73
C CYS A 123 -3.76 -4.44 9.77
N ARG A 124 -3.11 -3.30 9.88
CA ARG A 124 -3.58 -2.18 10.70
C ARG A 124 -4.42 -1.25 9.84
N TYR A 125 -5.52 -0.73 10.40
CA TYR A 125 -6.25 0.36 9.80
C TYR A 125 -6.02 1.66 10.57
N THR A 126 -6.03 2.78 9.85
CA THR A 126 -6.07 4.13 10.42
C THR A 126 -7.09 4.95 9.67
N LEU A 127 -8.01 5.57 10.41
CA LEU A 127 -9.02 6.47 9.86
C LEU A 127 -8.55 7.91 10.03
N TYR A 128 -8.63 8.67 8.95
CA TYR A 128 -8.36 10.11 8.94
C TYR A 128 -9.64 10.86 8.62
N ALA A 129 -9.80 12.02 9.21
CA ALA A 129 -10.92 12.90 8.97
C ALA A 129 -10.46 14.34 8.69
N SER A 130 -11.08 14.97 7.70
CA SER A 130 -10.78 16.34 7.29
C SER A 130 -12.05 17.05 6.83
N ASP A 131 -12.01 18.37 6.87
CA ASP A 131 -12.99 19.24 6.23
C ASP A 131 -12.59 19.66 4.81
N ASN A 132 -11.38 19.30 4.37
CA ASN A 132 -10.85 19.59 3.05
C ASN A 132 -10.60 18.27 2.27
N PRO A 133 -11.16 18.10 1.05
CA PRO A 133 -10.97 16.90 0.23
C PRO A 133 -9.53 16.68 -0.24
N GLU A 134 -8.71 17.73 -0.25
CA GLU A 134 -7.32 17.68 -0.70
C GLU A 134 -6.34 17.41 0.46
N SER A 135 -6.85 17.35 1.69
CA SER A 135 -6.03 17.14 2.89
C SER A 135 -6.46 15.86 3.60
N LEU A 136 -5.50 14.99 3.88
CA LEU A 136 -5.74 13.76 4.65
C LEU A 136 -6.32 14.04 6.04
N GLY A 137 -6.01 15.21 6.61
CA GLY A 137 -6.47 15.59 7.94
C GLY A 137 -5.72 14.85 9.04
N THR A 138 -6.39 14.66 10.17
CA THR A 138 -5.81 14.02 11.36
C THR A 138 -6.29 12.58 11.51
N ALA A 139 -5.42 11.72 12.04
CA ALA A 139 -5.80 10.38 12.44
C ALA A 139 -6.76 10.45 13.64
N VAL A 140 -7.94 9.85 13.51
CA VAL A 140 -9.03 9.90 14.51
C VAL A 140 -9.32 8.55 15.14
N ALA A 141 -8.99 7.46 14.48
CA ALA A 141 -9.10 6.11 15.01
C ALA A 141 -8.09 5.18 14.31
N SER A 142 -7.64 4.17 15.02
CA SER A 142 -6.81 3.10 14.47
C SER A 142 -7.08 1.80 15.21
N GLY A 143 -6.72 0.69 14.58
CA GLY A 143 -6.83 -0.64 15.17
C GLY A 143 -6.30 -1.69 14.19
N ASP A 144 -6.41 -2.95 14.59
CA ASP A 144 -5.91 -4.06 13.80
C ASP A 144 -7.07 -4.89 13.23
N LEU A 145 -6.90 -5.35 12.00
CA LEU A 145 -7.73 -6.34 11.32
C LEU A 145 -6.93 -7.64 11.30
N VAL A 146 -7.50 -8.68 11.89
CA VAL A 146 -6.84 -10.00 11.92
C VAL A 146 -7.04 -10.73 10.60
N ALA A 147 -6.19 -11.69 10.30
CA ALA A 147 -6.39 -12.60 9.18
C ALA A 147 -7.74 -13.31 9.31
N GLY A 148 -8.47 -13.44 8.19
CA GLY A 148 -9.82 -13.98 8.15
C GLY A 148 -10.92 -12.91 8.19
N TYR A 149 -12.08 -13.29 8.71
CA TYR A 149 -13.26 -12.44 8.75
C TYR A 149 -13.27 -11.55 10.01
N ASN A 150 -13.37 -10.24 9.78
CA ASN A 150 -13.48 -9.22 10.80
C ASN A 150 -14.89 -8.60 10.74
N ASP A 151 -15.72 -8.86 11.75
CA ASP A 151 -17.08 -8.34 11.82
C ASP A 151 -17.17 -7.20 12.84
N ARG A 152 -17.81 -6.10 12.41
CA ARG A 152 -18.12 -4.93 13.27
C ARG A 152 -16.94 -4.43 14.08
N VAL A 153 -15.77 -4.32 13.45
CA VAL A 153 -14.61 -3.73 14.11
C VAL A 153 -14.92 -2.27 14.44
N PRO A 154 -14.89 -1.86 15.73
CA PRO A 154 -15.23 -0.51 16.13
C PRO A 154 -14.24 0.50 15.53
N ALA A 155 -14.70 1.29 14.59
CA ALA A 155 -13.88 2.26 13.88
C ALA A 155 -14.65 3.58 13.79
N ARG A 156 -14.44 4.48 14.76
CA ARG A 156 -15.22 5.72 14.87
C ARG A 156 -14.46 6.89 14.26
N ALA A 157 -14.98 7.39 13.14
CA ALA A 157 -14.50 8.61 12.52
C ALA A 157 -15.68 9.51 12.17
N ARG A 158 -15.50 10.84 12.25
CA ARG A 158 -16.49 11.85 11.86
C ARG A 158 -15.80 12.99 11.14
N GLY A 159 -16.30 13.39 9.98
CA GLY A 159 -15.78 14.51 9.20
C GLY A 159 -16.53 14.70 7.90
N GLY A 160 -16.21 15.77 7.18
CA GLY A 160 -16.71 16.01 5.84
C GLY A 160 -16.15 15.03 4.83
N TYR A 161 -14.89 14.66 5.01
CA TYR A 161 -14.13 13.71 4.19
C TYR A 161 -13.40 12.74 5.10
N ILE A 162 -13.46 11.46 4.78
CA ILE A 162 -12.83 10.40 5.57
C ILE A 162 -11.95 9.57 4.67
N TRP A 163 -10.77 9.19 5.15
CA TRP A 163 -9.87 8.25 4.47
C TRP A 163 -9.62 7.06 5.38
N ILE A 164 -9.41 5.92 4.75
CA ILE A 164 -9.02 4.68 5.40
C ILE A 164 -7.64 4.30 4.88
N LYS A 165 -6.63 4.34 5.74
CA LYS A 165 -5.32 3.76 5.46
C LYS A 165 -5.28 2.34 6.00
N LEU A 166 -4.83 1.40 5.19
CA LEU A 166 -4.50 0.05 5.61
C LEU A 166 -3.00 -0.13 5.41
N GLU A 167 -2.35 -0.74 6.39
CA GLU A 167 -0.90 -0.99 6.34
C GLU A 167 -0.57 -2.32 7.02
N ASN A 168 0.60 -2.89 6.76
CA ASN A 168 1.02 -4.09 7.46
C ASN A 168 1.07 -3.84 8.98
N ALA A 169 0.49 -4.75 9.76
CA ALA A 169 0.41 -4.63 11.22
C ALA A 169 1.79 -4.65 11.91
N THR A 170 2.73 -5.38 11.31
CA THR A 170 4.14 -5.43 11.71
C THR A 170 5.01 -5.24 10.49
N GLY A 171 6.14 -4.54 10.63
CA GLY A 171 7.09 -4.34 9.53
C GLY A 171 7.47 -5.67 8.87
N GLY A 172 7.36 -5.72 7.55
CA GLY A 172 7.56 -6.94 6.76
C GLY A 172 6.44 -7.97 6.80
N GLY A 173 5.35 -7.71 7.53
CA GLY A 173 4.20 -8.60 7.57
C GLY A 173 3.44 -8.60 6.25
N GLN A 174 3.26 -9.77 5.64
CA GLN A 174 2.43 -9.92 4.44
C GLN A 174 0.95 -9.85 4.81
N TRP A 175 0.17 -9.19 3.99
CA TRP A 175 -1.28 -9.13 4.09
C TRP A 175 -1.92 -8.97 2.71
N ALA A 176 -3.16 -9.38 2.59
CA ALA A 176 -3.96 -9.10 1.40
C ALA A 176 -5.40 -8.83 1.81
N LEU A 177 -6.02 -7.83 1.20
CA LEU A 177 -7.40 -7.46 1.44
C LEU A 177 -8.29 -8.10 0.37
N GLU A 178 -9.27 -8.87 0.79
CA GLU A 178 -10.29 -9.44 -0.10
C GLU A 178 -11.52 -8.52 -0.19
N SER A 179 -11.95 -7.97 0.94
CA SER A 179 -13.04 -7.01 0.97
C SER A 179 -12.95 -6.06 2.16
N LEU A 180 -13.45 -4.84 1.97
CA LEU A 180 -13.62 -3.84 3.03
C LEU A 180 -14.95 -3.12 2.85
N HIS A 181 -15.74 -3.10 3.90
CA HIS A 181 -16.99 -2.37 4.00
C HIS A 181 -16.94 -1.45 5.21
N ALA A 182 -17.33 -0.20 5.03
CA ALA A 182 -17.48 0.75 6.12
C ALA A 182 -18.96 1.07 6.31
N GLU A 183 -19.43 0.99 7.56
CA GLU A 183 -20.80 1.40 7.91
C GLU A 183 -20.83 2.92 8.08
N LEU A 184 -21.49 3.60 7.12
CA LEU A 184 -21.56 5.03 7.02
C LEU A 184 -22.91 5.56 7.44
N HIS A 185 -22.92 6.60 8.26
CA HIS A 185 -24.09 7.34 8.67
C HIS A 185 -23.93 8.83 8.43
N LEU A 186 -24.98 9.51 8.02
CA LEU A 186 -25.00 10.97 7.99
C LEU A 186 -25.03 11.50 9.43
N ALA A 187 -24.10 12.35 9.79
CA ALA A 187 -23.90 12.83 11.16
C ALA A 187 -24.41 14.26 11.41
N GLY A 188 -25.10 14.87 10.43
CA GLY A 188 -25.66 16.20 10.53
C GLY A 188 -25.13 17.15 9.45
N ARG A 189 -25.57 18.41 9.49
CA ARG A 189 -25.17 19.44 8.54
C ARG A 189 -23.76 19.94 8.86
N ARG A 190 -22.91 20.02 7.86
CA ARG A 190 -21.61 20.68 7.97
C ARG A 190 -21.82 22.14 8.41
N ARG A 191 -21.17 22.54 9.48
CA ARG A 191 -21.12 23.96 9.87
C ARG A 191 -19.98 24.59 9.09
N ASP A 192 -20.29 25.50 8.18
CA ASP A 192 -19.28 26.37 7.58
C ASP A 192 -18.66 27.20 8.73
N ARG A 193 -17.35 27.05 8.91
CA ARG A 193 -16.53 27.87 9.81
C ARG A 193 -15.78 28.91 9.02
#